data_a9e594ff39b99f204dd69f2fba83e6ea
#
_entry.id   a9e594ff39b99f204dd69f2fba83e6ea
#
_cell.length_a   1.000
_cell.length_b   1.000
_cell.length_c   1.000
_cell.angle_alpha   90.00
_cell.angle_beta   90.00
_cell.angle_gamma   90.00
#
_symmetry.space_group_name_H-M   'P 1'
#
loop_
_entity.id
_entity.type
_entity.pdbx_description
1 polymer ?
#
loop_
_entity_poly.entity_id
_entity_poly.type
_entity_poly.pdbx_seq_one_letter_code
_entity_poly.pdbx_strand_id
1 'polypeptide(L)'
;MIRPIGVKNLGVSETETMTKGFFNILKLSPAVFAAVFLAAGTAFAEQVNGVSELEENNIGQVTSVSQLTDVQPTDWAFQSVQSLVERYGCVAGYPNGTFRGNRAMTRYEFAAGLNACLNRVNELIATATADSVSADDMAAIKRLREEFQDELATLRGRMDGLEVRTEKLEKKQFSTTTKLKGEAVVAVSDVFGGDNTDAGEDTNTILSNRVRLKLQTSFSGKDKLSIRLQARNTPKFDDTTKMTRLGFDGDNDNNLEIDEVNYAFTPAKGVRVKLDFSAGEMQDNTNTFNPVFKSSGGGAISRYGRFSPIYRVANGDAGVTVTLGKKGKKSRSPILLTAGYFTDGQNDPTNGIFSGNNTYFGQVDFAPNKKLNVGFAYANAYSDDDSGKIAIGSTGSANANQPLAGRSTTNHYSLLANYKLNKKTVLGGWYGIADANQLDSDNDATIKYWAATLGLKDFGAKGNTLGFIFGQPPKVTESDVLGTEDEDTSYHLEALYKMKVSDRIAVTPGLLVIFNPEHNNDNDTTVVGTIRTTFKF
;
A
#
# COMPACT_ATOMS: atom_id res chain seq x y z
N MET A 1 47.29 -23.13 -55.10
CA MET A 1 46.04 -22.71 -55.78
C MET A 1 44.87 -23.40 -55.09
N ILE A 2 44.26 -22.78 -54.11
CA ILE A 2 43.03 -23.25 -53.45
C ILE A 2 42.13 -22.02 -53.31
N ARG A 3 40.94 -22.08 -53.94
CA ARG A 3 39.95 -21.01 -53.89
C ARG A 3 39.15 -21.06 -52.58
N PRO A 4 38.75 -19.94 -51.98
CA PRO A 4 37.86 -19.92 -50.81
C PRO A 4 36.40 -20.13 -51.23
N ILE A 5 35.69 -20.94 -50.46
CA ILE A 5 34.26 -21.23 -50.55
C ILE A 5 33.50 -20.11 -49.83
N GLY A 6 32.50 -19.54 -50.52
CA GLY A 6 31.70 -18.47 -50.01
C GLY A 6 30.72 -18.92 -48.91
N VAL A 7 30.63 -18.13 -47.83
CA VAL A 7 29.65 -18.25 -46.77
C VAL A 7 28.39 -17.52 -47.19
N LYS A 8 27.28 -18.25 -47.32
CA LYS A 8 25.94 -17.68 -47.48
C LYS A 8 25.45 -17.10 -46.14
N ASN A 9 25.11 -15.82 -46.15
CA ASN A 9 24.33 -15.18 -45.09
C ASN A 9 22.96 -15.84 -44.96
N LEU A 10 22.67 -16.44 -43.82
CA LEU A 10 21.34 -16.85 -43.39
C LEU A 10 20.80 -15.82 -42.39
N GLY A 11 19.53 -15.54 -42.53
CA GLY A 11 18.76 -14.41 -42.09
C GLY A 11 18.84 -14.04 -40.61
N VAL A 12 18.80 -12.75 -40.38
CA VAL A 12 18.54 -12.08 -39.12
C VAL A 12 17.12 -12.40 -38.67
N SER A 13 16.97 -12.98 -37.47
CA SER A 13 15.70 -13.39 -36.91
C SER A 13 14.82 -12.18 -36.55
N GLU A 14 13.51 -12.34 -36.71
CA GLU A 14 12.48 -11.31 -36.43
C GLU A 14 12.53 -10.72 -34.98
N THR A 15 13.23 -11.36 -34.06
CA THR A 15 13.45 -10.87 -32.70
C THR A 15 14.34 -9.62 -32.61
N GLU A 16 15.32 -9.47 -33.50
CA GLU A 16 16.13 -8.24 -33.60
C GLU A 16 15.33 -7.02 -34.04
N THR A 17 14.28 -7.24 -34.84
CA THR A 17 13.44 -6.15 -35.35
C THR A 17 12.51 -5.56 -34.27
N MET A 18 12.00 -6.39 -33.35
CA MET A 18 11.19 -5.91 -32.23
C MET A 18 12.02 -5.16 -31.18
N THR A 19 13.23 -5.65 -30.87
CA THR A 19 14.13 -4.97 -29.93
C THR A 19 14.59 -3.63 -30.49
N LYS A 20 14.89 -3.53 -31.79
CA LYS A 20 15.24 -2.26 -32.44
C LYS A 20 14.07 -1.27 -32.51
N GLY A 21 12.83 -1.75 -32.66
CA GLY A 21 11.62 -0.93 -32.63
C GLY A 21 11.36 -0.32 -31.26
N PHE A 22 11.55 -1.09 -30.20
CA PHE A 22 11.37 -0.64 -28.82
C PHE A 22 12.49 0.33 -28.37
N PHE A 23 13.74 0.06 -28.79
CA PHE A 23 14.88 0.96 -28.58
C PHE A 23 14.75 2.30 -29.32
N ASN A 24 14.08 2.33 -30.47
CA ASN A 24 13.82 3.59 -31.18
C ASN A 24 12.73 4.42 -30.53
N ILE A 25 11.78 3.81 -29.81
CA ILE A 25 10.80 4.53 -28.99
C ILE A 25 11.45 5.07 -27.70
N LEU A 26 12.43 4.35 -27.12
CA LEU A 26 13.20 4.81 -25.96
C LEU A 26 14.32 5.80 -26.32
N LYS A 27 14.79 5.84 -27.57
CA LYS A 27 15.72 6.89 -28.06
C LYS A 27 15.05 8.24 -28.29
N LEU A 28 13.73 8.32 -28.18
CA LEU A 28 13.03 9.58 -27.97
C LEU A 28 13.25 10.06 -26.53
N SER A 29 14.48 10.35 -26.34
CA SER A 29 15.22 11.30 -25.53
C SER A 29 15.04 11.31 -24.01
N PRO A 30 16.16 11.51 -23.31
CA PRO A 30 16.17 12.05 -21.95
C PRO A 30 15.21 13.21 -21.72
N ALA A 31 14.78 13.91 -22.78
CA ALA A 31 13.79 14.97 -22.78
C ALA A 31 12.38 14.52 -22.33
N VAL A 32 11.95 13.27 -22.56
CA VAL A 32 10.65 12.79 -22.06
C VAL A 32 10.72 12.50 -20.54
N PHE A 33 11.87 12.03 -20.06
CA PHE A 33 12.10 11.88 -18.61
C PHE A 33 12.24 13.25 -17.92
N ALA A 34 12.93 14.21 -18.56
CA ALA A 34 13.03 15.58 -18.09
C ALA A 34 11.70 16.35 -18.19
N ALA A 35 10.87 16.09 -19.23
CA ALA A 35 9.57 16.74 -19.37
C ALA A 35 8.56 16.26 -18.32
N VAL A 36 8.62 15.01 -17.84
CA VAL A 36 7.80 14.55 -16.72
C VAL A 36 8.26 15.20 -15.39
N PHE A 37 9.56 15.46 -15.22
CA PHE A 37 10.08 16.20 -14.07
C PHE A 37 9.84 17.71 -14.15
N LEU A 38 9.91 18.31 -15.34
CA LEU A 38 9.66 19.75 -15.54
C LEU A 38 8.16 20.09 -15.52
N ALA A 39 7.27 19.22 -16.02
CA ALA A 39 5.82 19.42 -15.89
C ALA A 39 5.32 19.29 -14.45
N ALA A 40 6.03 18.56 -13.59
CA ALA A 40 5.74 18.52 -12.15
C ALA A 40 6.24 19.78 -11.42
N GLY A 41 7.28 20.43 -11.92
CA GLY A 41 7.87 21.65 -11.32
C GLY A 41 7.06 22.94 -11.58
N THR A 42 6.32 23.02 -12.67
CA THR A 42 5.53 24.21 -13.00
C THR A 42 4.14 24.23 -12.38
N ALA A 43 3.64 23.09 -11.90
CA ALA A 43 2.36 23.02 -11.19
C ALA A 43 2.45 23.42 -9.70
N PHE A 44 3.63 23.67 -9.16
CA PHE A 44 3.83 24.09 -7.77
C PHE A 44 4.06 25.59 -7.57
N ALA A 45 4.14 26.38 -8.66
CA ALA A 45 4.43 27.82 -8.57
C ALA A 45 3.20 28.73 -8.65
N GLU A 46 1.97 28.21 -8.78
CA GLU A 46 0.79 29.02 -9.05
C GLU A 46 -0.30 28.92 -7.97
N GLN A 47 0.08 28.86 -6.71
CA GLN A 47 -0.90 28.96 -5.61
C GLN A 47 -0.38 29.65 -4.34
N VAL A 48 0.44 30.69 -4.49
CA VAL A 48 0.76 31.66 -3.42
C VAL A 48 0.75 33.09 -3.98
N ASN A 49 -0.29 33.47 -4.69
CA ASN A 49 -0.61 34.89 -4.93
C ASN A 49 -2.12 35.03 -5.02
N GLY A 50 -2.75 35.02 -3.88
CA GLY A 50 -4.15 35.31 -3.67
C GLY A 50 -4.30 36.16 -2.42
N VAL A 51 -3.50 37.22 -2.32
CA VAL A 51 -3.92 38.41 -1.57
C VAL A 51 -4.81 39.17 -2.53
N SER A 52 -6.07 38.83 -2.55
CA SER A 52 -7.06 39.64 -3.23
C SER A 52 -7.10 41.01 -2.54
N GLU A 53 -6.80 42.02 -3.32
CA GLU A 53 -7.16 43.39 -3.03
C GLU A 53 -8.58 43.43 -2.46
N LEU A 54 -8.69 43.97 -1.26
CA LEU A 54 -9.99 44.33 -0.68
C LEU A 54 -10.53 45.45 -1.55
N GLU A 55 -11.37 45.11 -2.54
CA GLU A 55 -12.27 46.10 -3.09
C GLU A 55 -13.08 46.69 -1.94
N GLU A 56 -12.95 47.97 -1.68
CA GLU A 56 -13.89 48.77 -0.89
C GLU A 56 -15.23 48.75 -1.56
N ASN A 57 -15.95 47.63 -1.43
CA ASN A 57 -17.39 47.59 -1.76
C ASN A 57 -18.13 48.25 -0.61
N ASN A 58 -18.70 49.40 -0.91
CA ASN A 58 -19.66 50.13 -0.11
C ASN A 58 -20.73 49.17 0.43
N ILE A 59 -20.58 48.71 1.67
CA ILE A 59 -21.46 47.76 2.33
C ILE A 59 -22.71 48.55 2.67
N GLY A 60 -23.79 48.38 1.88
CA GLY A 60 -25.10 48.91 2.21
C GLY A 60 -25.53 48.38 3.59
N GLN A 61 -25.58 49.28 4.57
CA GLN A 61 -25.95 48.93 5.94
C GLN A 61 -27.36 48.35 5.93
N VAL A 62 -27.51 47.11 6.38
CA VAL A 62 -28.82 46.46 6.54
C VAL A 62 -29.60 47.21 7.62
N THR A 63 -30.76 47.70 7.29
CA THR A 63 -31.61 48.51 8.19
C THR A 63 -32.80 47.74 8.75
N SER A 64 -33.10 46.56 8.21
CA SER A 64 -34.11 45.63 8.75
C SER A 64 -33.64 44.20 8.69
N VAL A 65 -34.03 43.40 9.68
CA VAL A 65 -33.72 41.93 9.73
C VAL A 65 -34.30 41.19 8.52
N SER A 66 -35.38 41.69 7.92
CA SER A 66 -35.99 41.11 6.71
C SER A 66 -35.10 41.19 5.46
N GLN A 67 -34.04 41.97 5.48
CA GLN A 67 -33.03 42.04 4.41
C GLN A 67 -32.00 40.92 4.51
N LEU A 68 -31.99 40.17 5.62
CA LEU A 68 -31.13 39.01 5.83
C LEU A 68 -31.85 37.74 5.37
N THR A 69 -31.45 37.19 4.24
CA THR A 69 -32.18 36.10 3.56
C THR A 69 -32.17 34.76 4.29
N ASP A 70 -31.25 34.58 5.24
CA ASP A 70 -31.04 33.36 6.03
C ASP A 70 -31.46 33.49 7.50
N VAL A 71 -32.21 34.54 7.87
CA VAL A 71 -32.79 34.76 9.21
C VAL A 71 -34.30 34.73 9.12
N GLN A 72 -34.93 33.78 9.80
CA GLN A 72 -36.38 33.60 9.78
C GLN A 72 -37.02 33.92 11.14
N PRO A 73 -38.27 34.36 11.18
CA PRO A 73 -39.00 34.64 12.44
C PRO A 73 -39.10 33.44 13.39
N THR A 74 -38.89 32.22 12.87
CA THR A 74 -38.87 30.98 13.64
C THR A 74 -37.52 30.66 14.27
N ASP A 75 -36.48 31.40 13.92
CA ASP A 75 -35.13 31.16 14.48
C ASP A 75 -35.07 31.64 15.93
N TRP A 76 -34.45 30.86 16.78
CA TRP A 76 -34.35 31.15 18.22
C TRP A 76 -33.67 32.49 18.52
N ALA A 77 -32.77 32.95 17.66
CA ALA A 77 -32.02 34.18 17.79
C ALA A 77 -32.65 35.36 17.04
N PHE A 78 -33.83 35.20 16.38
CA PHE A 78 -34.44 36.21 15.52
C PHE A 78 -34.61 37.55 16.23
N GLN A 79 -35.20 37.57 17.43
CA GLN A 79 -35.43 38.79 18.21
C GLN A 79 -34.13 39.52 18.56
N SER A 80 -33.09 38.75 18.89
CA SER A 80 -31.78 39.34 19.21
C SER A 80 -31.14 39.96 17.97
N VAL A 81 -31.17 39.27 16.82
CA VAL A 81 -30.62 39.77 15.55
C VAL A 81 -31.45 40.99 15.09
N GLN A 82 -32.76 40.94 15.20
CA GLN A 82 -33.63 42.07 14.89
C GLN A 82 -33.29 43.32 15.72
N SER A 83 -33.10 43.18 17.01
CA SER A 83 -32.71 44.26 17.90
C SER A 83 -31.33 44.84 17.54
N LEU A 84 -30.36 43.98 17.20
CA LEU A 84 -29.02 44.42 16.81
C LEU A 84 -28.97 45.13 15.46
N VAL A 85 -29.83 44.74 14.52
CA VAL A 85 -29.96 45.39 13.20
C VAL A 85 -30.80 46.65 13.27
N GLU A 86 -32.06 46.57 13.78
CA GLU A 86 -33.05 47.63 13.64
C GLU A 86 -32.97 48.68 14.75
N ARG A 87 -32.72 48.27 16.00
CA ARG A 87 -32.66 49.18 17.13
C ARG A 87 -31.28 49.80 17.36
N TYR A 88 -30.23 48.95 17.24
CA TYR A 88 -28.86 49.39 17.53
C TYR A 88 -28.05 49.67 16.25
N GLY A 89 -28.44 49.15 15.10
CA GLY A 89 -27.77 49.39 13.83
C GLY A 89 -26.31 48.92 13.79
N CYS A 90 -25.98 47.93 14.60
CA CYS A 90 -24.58 47.49 14.76
C CYS A 90 -24.25 46.17 14.03
N VAL A 91 -25.21 45.54 13.38
CA VAL A 91 -25.04 44.35 12.53
C VAL A 91 -25.42 44.70 11.11
N ALA A 92 -24.50 44.59 10.19
CA ALA A 92 -24.68 44.93 8.78
C ALA A 92 -24.93 43.71 7.85
N GLY A 93 -24.78 42.50 8.35
CA GLY A 93 -24.78 41.28 7.52
C GLY A 93 -23.55 41.17 6.60
N TYR A 94 -23.51 40.09 5.80
CA TYR A 94 -22.50 39.95 4.74
C TYR A 94 -22.95 40.66 3.45
N PRO A 95 -22.01 40.97 2.52
CA PRO A 95 -22.34 41.65 1.27
C PRO A 95 -23.39 40.97 0.41
N ASN A 96 -23.61 39.66 0.60
CA ASN A 96 -24.65 38.91 -0.10
C ASN A 96 -26.00 38.86 0.63
N GLY A 97 -26.24 39.71 1.61
CA GLY A 97 -27.51 39.80 2.34
C GLY A 97 -27.78 38.62 3.28
N THR A 98 -26.73 37.96 3.81
CA THR A 98 -26.88 36.85 4.77
C THR A 98 -26.27 37.19 6.13
N PHE A 99 -26.76 36.56 7.19
CA PHE A 99 -26.22 36.63 8.55
C PHE A 99 -25.29 35.48 8.87
N ARG A 100 -25.52 34.30 8.24
CA ARG A 100 -24.75 33.04 8.41
C ARG A 100 -24.74 32.52 9.85
N GLY A 101 -25.85 32.60 10.55
CA GLY A 101 -25.98 32.21 11.96
C GLY A 101 -25.72 30.73 12.26
N ASN A 102 -25.67 29.87 11.25
CA ASN A 102 -25.37 28.44 11.35
C ASN A 102 -23.90 28.09 11.11
N ARG A 103 -22.99 29.08 10.97
CA ARG A 103 -21.57 28.93 10.73
C ARG A 103 -20.74 29.41 11.91
N ALA A 104 -19.64 28.71 12.23
CA ALA A 104 -18.65 29.22 13.19
C ALA A 104 -18.02 30.52 12.65
N MET A 105 -18.00 31.56 13.48
CA MET A 105 -17.41 32.87 13.19
C MET A 105 -15.92 32.83 13.46
N THR A 106 -15.12 33.51 12.64
CA THR A 106 -13.71 33.70 12.93
C THR A 106 -13.51 34.73 14.05
N ARG A 107 -12.37 34.66 14.77
CA ARG A 107 -12.02 35.64 15.81
C ARG A 107 -11.98 37.08 15.29
N TYR A 108 -11.56 37.27 14.04
CA TYR A 108 -11.51 38.59 13.41
C TYR A 108 -12.91 39.12 13.06
N GLU A 109 -13.80 38.28 12.56
CA GLU A 109 -15.21 38.63 12.31
C GLU A 109 -15.92 39.00 13.62
N PHE A 110 -15.69 38.24 14.70
CA PHE A 110 -16.25 38.54 16.02
C PHE A 110 -15.72 39.86 16.59
N ALA A 111 -14.40 40.09 16.53
CA ALA A 111 -13.79 41.32 17.04
C ALA A 111 -14.25 42.55 16.26
N ALA A 112 -14.40 42.44 14.93
CA ALA A 112 -14.88 43.51 14.07
C ALA A 112 -16.35 43.84 14.38
N GLY A 113 -17.22 42.82 14.49
CA GLY A 113 -18.64 42.97 14.85
C GLY A 113 -18.84 43.58 16.26
N LEU A 114 -18.08 43.09 17.24
CA LEU A 114 -18.11 43.62 18.60
C LEU A 114 -17.67 45.10 18.65
N ASN A 115 -16.59 45.43 17.94
CA ASN A 115 -16.08 46.81 17.87
C ASN A 115 -17.12 47.77 17.20
N ALA A 116 -17.77 47.31 16.11
CA ALA A 116 -18.80 48.06 15.46
C ALA A 116 -20.00 48.33 16.41
N CYS A 117 -20.45 47.32 17.14
CA CYS A 117 -21.50 47.46 18.15
C CYS A 117 -21.12 48.39 19.30
N LEU A 118 -19.90 48.28 19.83
CA LEU A 118 -19.42 49.16 20.89
C LEU A 118 -19.33 50.62 20.43
N ASN A 119 -18.84 50.89 19.24
CA ASN A 119 -18.77 52.25 18.68
C ASN A 119 -20.16 52.82 18.51
N ARG A 120 -21.11 52.04 18.02
CA ARG A 120 -22.50 52.49 17.85
C ARG A 120 -23.21 52.73 19.19
N VAL A 121 -23.00 51.90 20.17
CA VAL A 121 -23.50 52.08 21.53
C VAL A 121 -22.92 53.38 22.15
N ASN A 122 -21.60 53.62 21.99
CA ASN A 122 -20.98 54.86 22.44
C ASN A 122 -21.57 56.11 21.75
N GLU A 123 -21.84 56.02 20.45
CA GLU A 123 -22.48 57.11 19.69
C GLU A 123 -23.92 57.36 20.20
N LEU A 124 -24.68 56.29 20.45
CA LEU A 124 -26.03 56.37 21.02
C LEU A 124 -26.04 56.93 22.45
N ILE A 125 -25.07 56.58 23.27
CA ILE A 125 -24.86 57.14 24.62
C ILE A 125 -24.48 58.64 24.52
N ALA A 126 -23.65 59.03 23.57
CA ALA A 126 -23.25 60.41 23.38
C ALA A 126 -24.39 61.31 22.85
N THR A 127 -25.32 60.75 22.12
CA THR A 127 -26.50 61.45 21.54
C THR A 127 -27.76 61.37 22.40
N ALA A 128 -27.83 60.42 23.35
CA ALA A 128 -28.95 60.30 24.27
C ALA A 128 -28.75 61.28 25.43
N THR A 129 -29.54 62.33 25.47
CA THR A 129 -29.83 63.08 26.66
C THR A 129 -30.39 62.14 27.73
N ALA A 130 -30.01 62.36 29.01
CA ALA A 130 -30.06 61.48 30.18
C ALA A 130 -31.38 60.76 30.57
N ASP A 131 -32.38 60.70 29.73
CA ASP A 131 -33.72 60.21 30.08
C ASP A 131 -34.18 58.94 29.32
N SER A 132 -33.34 58.24 28.59
CA SER A 132 -33.83 57.19 27.67
C SER A 132 -33.27 55.78 27.91
N VAL A 133 -32.46 55.49 28.91
CA VAL A 133 -32.04 54.12 29.25
C VAL A 133 -32.90 53.62 30.42
N SER A 134 -33.79 52.67 30.15
CA SER A 134 -34.62 52.10 31.24
C SER A 134 -33.75 51.24 32.18
N ALA A 135 -34.12 51.20 33.46
CA ALA A 135 -33.43 50.34 34.46
C ALA A 135 -33.41 48.86 34.04
N ASP A 136 -34.41 48.42 33.27
CA ASP A 136 -34.55 47.05 32.76
C ASP A 136 -33.54 46.76 31.63
N ASP A 137 -33.26 47.72 30.73
CA ASP A 137 -32.25 47.57 29.69
C ASP A 137 -30.85 47.48 30.30
N MET A 138 -30.56 48.25 31.35
CA MET A 138 -29.28 48.21 32.06
C MET A 138 -29.09 46.88 32.82
N ALA A 139 -30.17 46.35 33.41
CA ALA A 139 -30.15 45.02 34.05
C ALA A 139 -29.92 43.90 33.07
N ALA A 140 -30.54 43.97 31.89
CA ALA A 140 -30.36 43.00 30.80
C ALA A 140 -28.94 43.01 30.25
N ILE A 141 -28.36 44.20 30.02
CA ILE A 141 -26.95 44.35 29.57
C ILE A 141 -25.98 43.82 30.64
N LYS A 142 -26.23 44.06 31.92
CA LYS A 142 -25.38 43.57 33.00
C LYS A 142 -25.43 42.03 33.08
N ARG A 143 -26.60 41.43 32.96
CA ARG A 143 -26.78 39.98 32.94
C ARG A 143 -26.11 39.33 31.73
N LEU A 144 -26.28 39.91 30.56
CA LEU A 144 -25.62 39.44 29.32
C LEU A 144 -24.11 39.49 29.45
N ARG A 145 -23.56 40.52 30.08
CA ARG A 145 -22.11 40.65 30.33
C ARG A 145 -21.60 39.59 31.30
N GLU A 146 -22.32 39.27 32.34
CA GLU A 146 -21.95 38.23 33.29
C GLU A 146 -21.98 36.83 32.65
N GLU A 147 -23.04 36.48 31.93
CA GLU A 147 -23.14 35.22 31.18
C GLU A 147 -22.06 35.08 30.10
N PHE A 148 -21.72 36.15 29.38
CA PHE A 148 -20.63 36.14 28.41
C PHE A 148 -19.23 36.02 29.05
N GLN A 149 -19.01 36.58 30.24
CA GLN A 149 -17.75 36.40 30.94
C GLN A 149 -17.50 34.96 31.37
N ASP A 150 -18.52 34.24 31.79
CA ASP A 150 -18.44 32.84 32.19
C ASP A 150 -18.22 31.92 31.01
N GLU A 151 -18.92 32.18 29.86
CA GLU A 151 -18.68 31.44 28.64
C GLU A 151 -17.28 31.68 28.06
N LEU A 152 -16.80 32.92 28.04
CA LEU A 152 -15.45 33.26 27.61
C LEU A 152 -14.38 32.62 28.49
N ALA A 153 -14.57 32.56 29.82
CA ALA A 153 -13.67 31.86 30.73
C ALA A 153 -13.63 30.35 30.45
N THR A 154 -14.80 29.76 30.20
CA THR A 154 -14.94 28.34 29.86
C THR A 154 -14.29 28.01 28.49
N LEU A 155 -14.48 28.87 27.48
CA LEU A 155 -13.86 28.73 26.15
C LEU A 155 -12.34 28.92 26.22
N ARG A 156 -11.82 29.86 27.03
CA ARG A 156 -10.38 29.98 27.29
C ARG A 156 -9.82 28.71 27.90
N GLY A 157 -10.42 28.19 28.97
CA GLY A 157 -9.96 26.96 29.59
C GLY A 157 -9.97 25.73 28.64
N ARG A 158 -10.97 25.66 27.75
CA ARG A 158 -11.00 24.62 26.69
C ARG A 158 -9.89 24.83 25.65
N MET A 159 -9.58 26.08 25.30
CA MET A 159 -8.56 26.41 24.33
C MET A 159 -7.15 26.14 24.85
N ASP A 160 -6.87 26.53 26.10
CA ASP A 160 -5.62 26.24 26.79
C ASP A 160 -5.43 24.71 26.94
N GLY A 161 -6.51 23.98 27.21
CA GLY A 161 -6.51 22.52 27.25
C GLY A 161 -6.25 21.86 25.88
N LEU A 162 -6.72 22.46 24.79
CA LEU A 162 -6.43 22.02 23.42
C LEU A 162 -5.00 22.36 23.00
N GLU A 163 -4.51 23.54 23.35
CA GLU A 163 -3.13 23.97 23.08
C GLU A 163 -2.12 23.06 23.78
N VAL A 164 -2.32 22.77 25.07
CA VAL A 164 -1.50 21.81 25.82
C VAL A 164 -1.56 20.39 25.23
N ARG A 165 -2.72 19.97 24.75
CA ARG A 165 -2.85 18.66 24.08
C ARG A 165 -2.15 18.64 22.73
N THR A 166 -2.24 19.71 21.96
CA THR A 166 -1.59 19.86 20.66
C THR A 166 -0.07 19.88 20.82
N GLU A 167 0.44 20.66 21.78
CA GLU A 167 1.85 20.70 22.12
C GLU A 167 2.40 19.35 22.62
N LYS A 168 1.62 18.62 23.43
CA LYS A 168 1.96 17.25 23.84
C LYS A 168 1.95 16.26 22.67
N LEU A 169 1.05 16.42 21.71
CA LEU A 169 1.00 15.59 20.51
C LEU A 169 2.19 15.92 19.58
N GLU A 170 2.51 17.20 19.40
CA GLU A 170 3.66 17.63 18.59
C GLU A 170 4.99 17.20 19.20
N LYS A 171 5.17 17.34 20.52
CA LYS A 171 6.37 16.86 21.23
C LYS A 171 6.53 15.33 21.23
N LYS A 172 5.44 14.57 21.08
CA LYS A 172 5.46 13.11 21.00
C LYS A 172 5.47 12.57 19.57
N GLN A 173 5.30 13.39 18.56
CA GLN A 173 5.38 12.98 17.16
C GLN A 173 6.84 13.06 16.71
N PHE A 174 7.35 11.94 16.20
CA PHE A 174 8.67 11.86 15.55
C PHE A 174 8.81 12.89 14.42
N SER A 175 7.72 13.17 13.71
CA SER A 175 7.60 14.22 12.69
C SER A 175 6.12 14.40 12.31
N THR A 176 5.70 15.61 11.98
CA THR A 176 4.36 15.89 11.43
C THR A 176 4.14 15.29 10.05
N THR A 177 5.21 15.09 9.28
CA THR A 177 5.19 14.53 7.92
C THR A 177 5.53 13.05 7.86
N THR A 178 6.24 12.50 8.87
CA THR A 178 6.71 11.11 8.90
C THR A 178 6.02 10.32 10.01
N LYS A 179 5.46 9.16 9.64
CA LYS A 179 4.84 8.20 10.56
C LYS A 179 5.74 6.98 10.69
N LEU A 180 6.08 6.60 11.93
CA LEU A 180 6.71 5.33 12.23
C LEU A 180 5.65 4.26 12.45
N LYS A 181 5.85 3.08 11.85
CA LYS A 181 5.06 1.85 12.08
C LYS A 181 6.00 0.71 12.32
N GLY A 182 5.68 -0.12 13.30
CA GLY A 182 6.46 -1.30 13.62
C GLY A 182 5.66 -2.59 13.46
N GLU A 183 6.36 -3.65 13.09
CA GLU A 183 5.89 -5.03 13.15
C GLU A 183 7.03 -5.89 13.71
N ALA A 184 6.75 -6.62 14.79
CA ALA A 184 7.63 -7.67 15.27
C ALA A 184 6.92 -9.02 15.16
N VAL A 185 7.61 -10.02 14.63
CA VAL A 185 7.20 -11.42 14.56
C VAL A 185 8.14 -12.20 15.46
N VAL A 186 7.58 -13.01 16.35
CA VAL A 186 8.32 -14.00 17.14
C VAL A 186 7.66 -15.36 16.85
N ALA A 187 8.43 -16.35 16.52
CA ALA A 187 7.90 -17.66 16.17
C ALA A 187 8.70 -18.79 16.83
N VAL A 188 7.96 -19.78 17.31
CA VAL A 188 8.48 -21.10 17.65
C VAL A 188 8.11 -22.03 16.50
N SER A 189 9.08 -22.67 15.88
CA SER A 189 8.89 -23.51 14.69
C SER A 189 9.74 -24.76 14.75
N ASP A 190 9.21 -25.82 14.14
CA ASP A 190 9.90 -27.10 14.02
C ASP A 190 9.50 -27.78 12.72
N VAL A 191 10.36 -28.68 12.23
CA VAL A 191 10.14 -29.50 11.04
C VAL A 191 10.19 -30.97 11.44
N PHE A 192 9.16 -31.73 11.07
CA PHE A 192 9.02 -33.13 11.41
C PHE A 192 8.87 -33.97 10.13
N GLY A 193 9.48 -35.14 10.10
CA GLY A 193 9.45 -36.05 8.95
C GLY A 193 10.31 -35.54 7.77
N GLY A 194 10.22 -36.27 6.68
CA GLY A 194 11.10 -36.10 5.52
C GLY A 194 12.40 -36.90 5.66
N ASP A 195 13.18 -37.03 4.57
CA ASP A 195 14.46 -37.76 4.53
C ASP A 195 15.59 -37.15 5.39
N ASN A 196 15.27 -36.13 6.18
CA ASN A 196 16.18 -35.59 7.20
C ASN A 196 16.58 -36.61 8.25
N THR A 197 15.91 -37.77 8.32
CA THR A 197 16.21 -38.83 9.28
C THR A 197 17.43 -39.68 8.88
N ASP A 198 17.81 -39.73 7.60
CA ASP A 198 18.96 -40.49 7.14
C ASP A 198 20.33 -39.86 7.49
N ALA A 199 20.36 -38.56 7.77
CA ALA A 199 21.55 -37.86 8.23
C ALA A 199 21.74 -37.92 9.77
N GLY A 200 20.79 -38.51 10.54
CA GLY A 200 20.89 -38.61 11.99
C GLY A 200 20.78 -37.28 12.74
N GLU A 201 20.37 -36.23 12.09
CA GLU A 201 20.18 -34.91 12.71
C GLU A 201 18.68 -34.61 12.79
N ASP A 202 18.07 -34.90 13.94
CA ASP A 202 16.75 -34.38 14.28
C ASP A 202 16.77 -32.85 14.22
N THR A 203 15.88 -32.24 13.44
CA THR A 203 15.72 -30.78 13.50
C THR A 203 15.23 -30.40 14.88
N ASN A 204 15.84 -29.38 15.48
CA ASN A 204 15.44 -28.91 16.79
C ASN A 204 14.40 -27.79 16.68
N THR A 205 13.49 -27.74 17.64
CA THR A 205 12.57 -26.61 17.77
C THR A 205 13.33 -25.30 17.92
N ILE A 206 13.10 -24.35 17.03
CA ILE A 206 13.75 -23.04 17.04
C ILE A 206 12.85 -21.94 17.57
N LEU A 207 13.45 -20.93 18.20
CA LEU A 207 12.84 -19.65 18.50
C LEU A 207 13.49 -18.60 17.59
N SER A 208 12.68 -17.97 16.75
CA SER A 208 13.14 -16.98 15.78
C SER A 208 12.35 -15.69 15.83
N ASN A 209 12.91 -14.64 15.25
CA ASN A 209 12.25 -13.33 15.23
C ASN A 209 12.49 -12.58 13.90
N ARG A 210 11.63 -11.60 13.65
CA ARG A 210 11.79 -10.58 12.62
C ARG A 210 11.19 -9.27 13.12
N VAL A 211 11.96 -8.20 13.07
CA VAL A 211 11.49 -6.84 13.37
C VAL A 211 11.55 -5.99 12.11
N ARG A 212 10.48 -5.24 11.85
CA ARG A 212 10.36 -4.28 10.75
C ARG A 212 9.92 -2.93 11.29
N LEU A 213 10.67 -1.89 10.95
CA LEU A 213 10.34 -0.49 11.21
C LEU A 213 10.11 0.22 9.87
N LYS A 214 8.94 0.79 9.68
CA LYS A 214 8.57 1.47 8.44
C LYS A 214 8.32 2.95 8.67
N LEU A 215 9.20 3.79 8.13
CA LEU A 215 9.05 5.23 8.06
C LEU A 215 8.19 5.57 6.83
N GLN A 216 7.10 6.29 7.02
CA GLN A 216 6.21 6.70 5.95
C GLN A 216 6.05 8.21 5.96
N THR A 217 6.59 8.86 4.95
CA THR A 217 6.56 10.32 4.76
C THR A 217 5.69 10.69 3.58
N SER A 218 4.93 11.77 3.70
CA SER A 218 4.19 12.38 2.59
C SER A 218 4.55 13.86 2.52
N PHE A 219 4.94 14.34 1.34
CA PHE A 219 5.32 15.74 1.11
C PHE A 219 4.13 16.57 0.65
N SER A 220 3.22 15.98 -0.09
CA SER A 220 2.06 16.65 -0.70
C SER A 220 0.70 16.18 -0.13
N GLY A 221 0.69 15.23 0.79
CA GLY A 221 -0.52 14.57 1.27
C GLY A 221 -1.13 13.54 0.29
N LYS A 222 -0.63 13.48 -0.95
CA LYS A 222 -1.10 12.55 -2.01
C LYS A 222 -0.01 11.57 -2.45
N ASP A 223 1.20 11.75 -1.98
CA ASP A 223 2.37 10.92 -2.23
C ASP A 223 2.78 10.12 -0.99
N LYS A 224 3.72 9.21 -1.15
CA LYS A 224 4.24 8.41 -0.04
C LYS A 224 5.65 7.94 -0.32
N LEU A 225 6.62 8.45 0.42
CA LEU A 225 7.93 7.85 0.59
C LEU A 225 7.84 6.79 1.70
N SER A 226 8.33 5.61 1.46
CA SER A 226 8.44 4.54 2.45
C SER A 226 9.88 4.05 2.54
N ILE A 227 10.41 4.01 3.76
CA ILE A 227 11.69 3.37 4.07
C ILE A 227 11.40 2.29 5.11
N ARG A 228 11.83 1.05 4.86
CA ARG A 228 11.68 -0.07 5.77
C ARG A 228 13.06 -0.54 6.23
N LEU A 229 13.23 -0.55 7.55
CA LEU A 229 14.35 -1.18 8.21
C LEU A 229 13.92 -2.57 8.69
N GLN A 230 14.80 -3.56 8.59
CA GLN A 230 14.51 -4.94 8.99
C GLN A 230 15.71 -5.58 9.66
N ALA A 231 15.42 -6.37 10.71
CA ALA A 231 16.34 -7.31 11.34
C ALA A 231 15.59 -8.64 11.52
N ARG A 232 16.27 -9.78 11.29
CA ARG A 232 15.65 -11.10 11.34
C ARG A 232 16.69 -12.22 11.54
N ASN A 233 16.25 -13.33 12.14
CA ASN A 233 17.04 -14.56 12.30
C ASN A 233 16.20 -15.82 12.11
N THR A 234 15.18 -15.78 11.23
CA THR A 234 14.37 -16.96 10.94
C THR A 234 15.01 -17.75 9.80
N PRO A 235 15.52 -18.97 10.03
CA PRO A 235 16.13 -19.79 8.97
C PRO A 235 15.11 -20.14 7.89
N LYS A 236 15.57 -20.57 6.75
CA LYS A 236 14.69 -20.84 5.60
C LYS A 236 14.00 -22.20 5.66
N PHE A 237 14.49 -23.15 6.45
CA PHE A 237 14.04 -24.55 6.45
C PHE A 237 14.03 -25.17 5.05
N ASP A 238 15.04 -24.85 4.23
CA ASP A 238 15.10 -25.28 2.82
C ASP A 238 16.21 -26.30 2.53
N ASP A 239 16.73 -26.93 3.57
CA ASP A 239 17.85 -27.89 3.46
C ASP A 239 17.42 -29.17 2.70
N THR A 240 16.19 -29.65 2.92
CA THR A 240 15.61 -30.79 2.18
C THR A 240 14.75 -30.35 1.01
N THR A 241 13.91 -29.34 1.20
CA THR A 241 13.03 -28.83 0.15
C THR A 241 12.68 -27.36 0.36
N LYS A 242 12.60 -26.60 -0.72
CA LYS A 242 12.16 -25.20 -0.68
C LYS A 242 10.65 -25.05 -0.42
N MET A 243 9.90 -26.15 -0.44
CA MET A 243 8.45 -26.18 -0.20
C MET A 243 8.10 -25.90 1.26
N THR A 244 9.01 -26.14 2.20
CA THR A 244 8.84 -25.92 3.66
C THR A 244 9.04 -24.49 4.10
N ARG A 245 9.48 -23.60 3.21
CA ARG A 245 9.81 -22.21 3.54
C ARG A 245 8.66 -21.45 4.17
N LEU A 246 8.96 -20.72 5.25
CA LEU A 246 8.00 -19.88 5.95
C LEU A 246 7.80 -18.52 5.26
N GLY A 247 6.61 -17.94 5.40
CA GLY A 247 6.26 -16.66 4.79
C GLY A 247 6.99 -15.44 5.37
N PHE A 248 7.67 -15.63 6.50
CA PHE A 248 8.42 -14.61 7.23
C PHE A 248 9.90 -14.93 7.40
N ASP A 249 10.38 -15.97 6.74
CA ASP A 249 11.76 -16.45 6.79
C ASP A 249 12.78 -15.42 6.28
N GLY A 250 14.02 -15.69 6.60
CA GLY A 250 15.23 -14.96 6.24
C GLY A 250 16.07 -14.65 7.47
N ASP A 251 17.36 -14.69 7.28
CA ASP A 251 18.37 -14.47 8.30
C ASP A 251 19.37 -13.40 7.83
N ASN A 252 19.65 -12.44 8.70
CA ASN A 252 20.72 -11.46 8.58
C ASN A 252 21.39 -11.23 9.95
N ASP A 253 21.43 -12.28 10.79
CA ASP A 253 21.99 -12.26 12.14
C ASP A 253 21.44 -11.14 13.03
N ASN A 254 20.16 -10.78 12.82
CA ASN A 254 19.51 -9.61 13.46
C ASN A 254 20.22 -8.27 13.19
N ASN A 255 21.05 -8.16 12.15
CA ASN A 255 21.62 -6.89 11.74
C ASN A 255 20.54 -5.99 11.17
N LEU A 256 20.50 -4.74 11.61
CA LEU A 256 19.54 -3.77 11.11
C LEU A 256 19.97 -3.25 9.74
N GLU A 257 19.19 -3.51 8.71
CA GLU A 257 19.47 -3.11 7.33
C GLU A 257 18.32 -2.35 6.70
N ILE A 258 18.60 -1.60 5.64
CA ILE A 258 17.57 -1.01 4.79
C ILE A 258 17.01 -2.13 3.90
N ASP A 259 15.77 -2.54 4.19
CA ASP A 259 15.11 -3.65 3.50
C ASP A 259 14.25 -3.16 2.31
N GLU A 260 13.70 -1.94 2.36
CA GLU A 260 12.86 -1.40 1.28
C GLU A 260 12.94 0.13 1.24
N VAL A 261 13.14 0.69 0.05
CA VAL A 261 13.00 2.13 -0.20
C VAL A 261 12.12 2.34 -1.42
N ASN A 262 10.98 3.04 -1.28
CA ASN A 262 10.11 3.33 -2.41
C ASN A 262 9.38 4.66 -2.29
N TYR A 263 9.00 5.23 -3.44
CA TYR A 263 8.19 6.44 -3.55
C TYR A 263 6.99 6.20 -4.45
N ALA A 264 5.79 6.50 -3.95
CA ALA A 264 4.55 6.35 -4.70
C ALA A 264 3.78 7.67 -4.77
N PHE A 265 3.32 8.03 -5.96
CA PHE A 265 2.59 9.27 -6.22
C PHE A 265 1.49 9.08 -7.28
N THR A 266 0.64 10.08 -7.42
CA THR A 266 -0.51 10.05 -8.35
C THR A 266 -0.42 11.29 -9.25
N PRO A 267 0.26 11.17 -10.43
CA PRO A 267 0.47 12.31 -11.33
C PRO A 267 -0.82 12.80 -11.97
N ALA A 268 -1.78 11.91 -12.18
CA ALA A 268 -3.08 12.25 -12.74
C ALA A 268 -4.19 11.40 -12.12
N LYS A 269 -5.44 11.84 -12.24
CA LYS A 269 -6.60 11.10 -11.73
C LYS A 269 -6.70 9.71 -12.35
N GLY A 270 -6.54 8.67 -11.52
CA GLY A 270 -6.58 7.27 -11.95
C GLY A 270 -5.23 6.73 -12.44
N VAL A 271 -4.15 7.48 -12.34
CA VAL A 271 -2.79 7.01 -12.64
C VAL A 271 -1.99 7.00 -11.34
N ARG A 272 -1.49 5.85 -10.94
CA ARG A 272 -0.58 5.72 -9.79
C ARG A 272 0.77 5.20 -10.28
N VAL A 273 1.83 5.87 -9.88
CA VAL A 273 3.22 5.47 -10.13
C VAL A 273 3.86 5.10 -8.80
N LYS A 274 4.59 4.01 -8.77
CA LYS A 274 5.48 3.65 -7.65
C LYS A 274 6.87 3.38 -8.22
N LEU A 275 7.85 4.03 -7.64
CA LEU A 275 9.27 3.82 -7.87
C LEU A 275 9.82 3.04 -6.70
N ASP A 276 10.44 1.90 -6.95
CA ASP A 276 11.16 1.10 -5.98
C ASP A 276 12.66 1.32 -6.22
N PHE A 277 13.39 1.69 -5.16
CA PHE A 277 14.82 2.00 -5.22
C PHE A 277 15.67 0.92 -4.56
N SER A 278 15.06 0.10 -3.70
CA SER A 278 15.67 -1.04 -3.04
C SER A 278 14.60 -2.08 -2.72
N ALA A 279 14.91 -3.34 -2.94
CA ALA A 279 14.09 -4.52 -2.71
C ALA A 279 12.61 -4.37 -3.18
N GLY A 280 12.45 -3.93 -4.42
CA GLY A 280 11.15 -3.77 -5.05
C GLY A 280 10.43 -5.11 -5.15
N GLU A 281 9.21 -5.19 -4.61
CA GLU A 281 8.40 -6.40 -4.60
C GLU A 281 7.05 -6.16 -5.28
N MET A 282 6.76 -6.87 -6.37
CA MET A 282 5.52 -6.70 -7.14
C MET A 282 4.27 -6.99 -6.32
N GLN A 283 4.31 -7.93 -5.37
CA GLN A 283 3.17 -8.21 -4.48
C GLN A 283 2.79 -7.02 -3.58
N ASP A 284 3.67 -6.06 -3.37
CA ASP A 284 3.39 -4.83 -2.62
C ASP A 284 2.84 -3.71 -3.52
N ASN A 285 3.03 -3.83 -4.83
CA ASN A 285 2.67 -2.82 -5.82
C ASN A 285 1.29 -3.05 -6.41
N THR A 286 0.87 -4.31 -6.55
CA THR A 286 -0.38 -4.69 -7.20
C THR A 286 -1.31 -5.50 -6.27
N ASN A 287 -2.40 -6.01 -6.84
CA ASN A 287 -3.33 -6.90 -6.14
C ASN A 287 -2.90 -8.36 -6.33
N THR A 288 -2.75 -9.08 -5.25
CA THR A 288 -2.32 -10.50 -5.28
C THR A 288 -3.48 -11.49 -5.19
N PHE A 289 -4.72 -11.03 -5.26
CA PHE A 289 -5.96 -11.82 -5.20
C PHE A 289 -6.09 -12.76 -3.97
N ASN A 290 -5.20 -12.65 -2.99
CA ASN A 290 -5.22 -13.43 -1.75
C ASN A 290 -5.27 -12.52 -0.50
N PRO A 291 -6.38 -11.79 -0.28
CA PRO A 291 -6.46 -10.73 0.73
C PRO A 291 -6.38 -11.23 2.18
N VAL A 292 -6.62 -12.52 2.43
CA VAL A 292 -6.57 -13.12 3.78
C VAL A 292 -5.14 -13.53 4.12
N PHE A 293 -4.39 -14.09 3.16
CA PHE A 293 -3.14 -14.80 3.40
C PHE A 293 -1.87 -14.08 2.92
N LYS A 294 -1.96 -13.00 2.16
CA LYS A 294 -0.80 -12.35 1.53
C LYS A 294 0.27 -11.79 2.48
N SER A 295 -0.12 -11.43 3.71
CA SER A 295 0.78 -10.78 4.68
C SER A 295 1.80 -11.76 5.24
N SER A 296 3.09 -11.43 5.20
CA SER A 296 4.14 -12.27 5.76
C SER A 296 4.09 -12.39 7.29
N GLY A 297 3.69 -11.34 8.00
CA GLY A 297 3.58 -11.36 9.47
C GLY A 297 2.21 -11.80 9.99
N GLY A 298 1.15 -11.84 9.17
CA GLY A 298 -0.20 -12.11 9.68
C GLY A 298 -1.13 -12.81 8.69
N GLY A 299 -0.61 -13.36 7.60
CA GLY A 299 -1.30 -14.19 6.62
C GLY A 299 -0.87 -15.65 6.71
N ALA A 300 -0.64 -16.29 5.56
CA ALA A 300 -0.15 -17.66 5.48
C ALA A 300 1.10 -17.87 6.32
N ILE A 301 1.28 -19.10 6.78
CA ILE A 301 2.49 -19.53 7.46
C ILE A 301 3.59 -19.77 6.43
N SER A 302 3.26 -20.49 5.35
CA SER A 302 4.19 -20.82 4.29
C SER A 302 4.48 -19.64 3.37
N ARG A 303 5.62 -19.69 2.72
CA ARG A 303 6.00 -18.73 1.67
C ARG A 303 5.11 -18.89 0.44
N TYR A 304 4.82 -20.13 0.03
CA TYR A 304 3.98 -20.46 -1.12
C TYR A 304 2.52 -20.02 -0.94
N GLY A 305 1.92 -20.27 0.21
CA GLY A 305 0.50 -19.98 0.51
C GLY A 305 0.14 -18.49 0.54
N ARG A 306 1.11 -17.60 0.50
CA ARG A 306 0.85 -16.15 0.53
C ARG A 306 0.18 -15.63 -0.74
N PHE A 307 0.67 -16.02 -1.89
CA PHE A 307 0.19 -15.59 -3.22
C PHE A 307 0.91 -16.35 -4.32
N SER A 308 0.40 -16.27 -5.56
CA SER A 308 0.99 -16.89 -6.75
C SER A 308 2.48 -16.55 -6.92
N PRO A 309 3.34 -17.54 -7.22
CA PRO A 309 4.75 -17.34 -7.53
C PRO A 309 5.06 -16.25 -8.55
N ILE A 310 4.16 -15.97 -9.51
CA ILE A 310 4.35 -14.91 -10.52
C ILE A 310 4.69 -13.54 -9.91
N TYR A 311 4.19 -13.23 -8.70
CA TYR A 311 4.53 -11.96 -8.03
C TYR A 311 5.95 -11.92 -7.48
N ARG A 312 6.65 -13.05 -7.45
CA ARG A 312 8.04 -13.14 -7.01
C ARG A 312 9.02 -13.06 -8.17
N VAL A 313 8.52 -13.18 -9.39
CA VAL A 313 9.30 -13.02 -10.62
C VAL A 313 9.78 -11.58 -10.76
N ALA A 314 8.87 -10.63 -10.56
CA ALA A 314 9.15 -9.20 -10.62
C ALA A 314 9.62 -8.68 -9.24
N ASN A 315 10.65 -9.28 -8.70
CA ASN A 315 11.37 -8.84 -7.53
C ASN A 315 12.77 -8.44 -7.98
N GLY A 316 13.19 -7.28 -7.57
CA GLY A 316 14.50 -6.77 -7.90
C GLY A 316 14.83 -5.61 -6.97
N ASP A 317 16.07 -5.14 -7.03
CA ASP A 317 16.52 -4.04 -6.20
C ASP A 317 15.84 -2.73 -6.58
N ALA A 318 15.63 -2.49 -7.87
CA ALA A 318 14.92 -1.31 -8.35
C ALA A 318 13.78 -1.64 -9.31
N GLY A 319 12.80 -0.74 -9.39
CA GLY A 319 11.68 -0.94 -10.32
C GLY A 319 10.77 0.25 -10.44
N VAL A 320 9.93 0.22 -11.47
CA VAL A 320 8.85 1.16 -11.68
C VAL A 320 7.55 0.39 -11.91
N THR A 321 6.48 0.82 -11.25
CA THR A 321 5.15 0.25 -11.44
C THR A 321 4.15 1.37 -11.73
N VAL A 322 3.38 1.21 -12.79
CA VAL A 322 2.28 2.11 -13.17
C VAL A 322 0.97 1.35 -13.07
N THR A 323 0.00 1.91 -12.34
CA THR A 323 -1.36 1.36 -12.25
C THR A 323 -2.36 2.37 -12.80
N LEU A 324 -3.16 1.95 -13.76
CA LEU A 324 -4.24 2.70 -14.35
C LEU A 324 -5.59 2.26 -13.77
N GLY A 325 -6.42 3.22 -13.41
CA GLY A 325 -7.72 3.02 -12.76
C GLY A 325 -7.72 3.45 -11.30
N LYS A 326 -8.91 3.68 -10.75
CA LYS A 326 -9.06 4.14 -9.37
C LYS A 326 -9.04 2.96 -8.40
N LYS A 327 -8.09 2.99 -7.47
CA LYS A 327 -7.96 2.01 -6.38
C LYS A 327 -8.43 2.64 -5.05
N GLY A 328 -9.74 2.68 -4.80
CA GLY A 328 -10.28 3.30 -3.58
C GLY A 328 -11.41 2.49 -2.93
N LYS A 329 -11.58 2.63 -1.60
CA LYS A 329 -12.68 1.96 -0.86
C LYS A 329 -14.07 2.47 -1.27
N LYS A 330 -14.18 3.76 -1.59
CA LYS A 330 -15.47 4.42 -1.96
C LYS A 330 -15.75 4.36 -3.46
N SER A 331 -14.71 4.38 -4.31
CA SER A 331 -14.83 4.34 -5.77
C SER A 331 -13.64 3.55 -6.32
N ARG A 332 -13.89 2.34 -6.82
CA ARG A 332 -12.92 1.49 -7.51
C ARG A 332 -13.35 1.34 -8.96
N SER A 333 -12.41 1.45 -9.88
CA SER A 333 -12.65 1.07 -11.28
C SER A 333 -12.92 -0.44 -11.35
N PRO A 334 -13.85 -0.90 -12.18
CA PRO A 334 -14.09 -2.33 -12.37
C PRO A 334 -12.87 -3.02 -13.01
N ILE A 335 -12.09 -2.28 -13.79
CA ILE A 335 -10.84 -2.74 -14.40
C ILE A 335 -9.70 -1.88 -13.85
N LEU A 336 -8.60 -2.54 -13.45
CA LEU A 336 -7.31 -1.92 -13.18
C LEU A 336 -6.28 -2.57 -14.09
N LEU A 337 -5.42 -1.77 -14.68
CA LEU A 337 -4.28 -2.23 -15.47
C LEU A 337 -3.01 -1.86 -14.70
N THR A 338 -2.12 -2.81 -14.53
CA THR A 338 -0.81 -2.58 -13.89
C THR A 338 0.28 -3.05 -14.83
N ALA A 339 1.29 -2.21 -15.04
CA ALA A 339 2.51 -2.56 -15.73
C ALA A 339 3.70 -2.24 -14.82
N GLY A 340 4.76 -3.04 -14.89
CA GLY A 340 5.97 -2.84 -14.11
C GLY A 340 7.21 -3.28 -14.85
N TYR A 341 8.33 -2.67 -14.50
CA TYR A 341 9.69 -3.06 -14.87
C TYR A 341 10.51 -3.13 -13.60
N PHE A 342 11.26 -4.21 -13.45
CA PHE A 342 12.17 -4.43 -12.32
C PHE A 342 13.51 -4.89 -12.83
N THR A 343 14.56 -4.53 -12.10
CA THR A 343 15.94 -4.91 -12.42
C THR A 343 16.71 -5.18 -11.14
N ASP A 344 17.69 -6.02 -11.24
CA ASP A 344 18.60 -6.41 -10.18
C ASP A 344 20.02 -5.96 -10.54
N GLY A 345 20.82 -5.57 -9.55
CA GLY A 345 22.19 -5.09 -9.78
C GLY A 345 22.30 -3.73 -10.47
N GLN A 346 21.27 -2.87 -10.38
CA GLN A 346 21.21 -1.56 -11.06
C GLN A 346 22.28 -0.57 -10.63
N ASN A 347 22.95 -0.80 -9.48
CA ASN A 347 24.06 0.00 -8.95
C ASN A 347 25.43 -0.49 -9.42
N ASP A 348 25.50 -1.61 -10.13
CA ASP A 348 26.72 -2.10 -10.78
C ASP A 348 26.87 -1.41 -12.14
N PRO A 349 28.00 -0.69 -12.40
CA PRO A 349 28.22 -0.04 -13.68
C PRO A 349 28.27 -0.98 -14.89
N THR A 350 28.53 -2.27 -14.69
CA THR A 350 28.56 -3.28 -15.75
C THR A 350 27.16 -3.69 -16.20
N ASN A 351 26.19 -3.73 -15.29
CA ASN A 351 24.81 -4.12 -15.53
C ASN A 351 23.91 -2.91 -15.75
N GLY A 352 24.00 -1.90 -14.88
CA GLY A 352 23.12 -0.74 -14.92
C GLY A 352 21.65 -1.11 -14.82
N ILE A 353 20.80 -0.25 -15.33
CA ILE A 353 19.33 -0.41 -15.21
C ILE A 353 18.77 -1.40 -16.26
N PHE A 354 19.47 -1.67 -17.35
CA PHE A 354 18.88 -2.35 -18.52
C PHE A 354 19.63 -3.60 -19.00
N SER A 355 20.84 -3.88 -18.50
CA SER A 355 21.69 -4.96 -19.03
C SER A 355 21.78 -6.16 -18.11
N GLY A 356 21.45 -6.03 -16.81
CA GLY A 356 21.42 -7.15 -15.87
C GLY A 356 20.06 -7.87 -15.85
N ASN A 357 19.86 -8.72 -14.85
CA ASN A 357 18.58 -9.39 -14.63
C ASN A 357 17.42 -8.40 -14.63
N ASN A 358 16.39 -8.69 -15.38
CA ASN A 358 15.25 -7.79 -15.46
C ASN A 358 13.94 -8.54 -15.67
N THR A 359 12.84 -7.88 -15.30
CA THR A 359 11.50 -8.43 -15.44
C THR A 359 10.51 -7.36 -15.93
N TYR A 360 9.79 -7.67 -16.98
CA TYR A 360 8.59 -6.95 -17.39
C TYR A 360 7.37 -7.64 -16.80
N PHE A 361 6.45 -6.85 -16.24
CA PHE A 361 5.23 -7.36 -15.61
C PHE A 361 4.00 -6.62 -16.13
N GLY A 362 2.93 -7.37 -16.39
CA GLY A 362 1.63 -6.85 -16.75
C GLY A 362 0.51 -7.56 -16.00
N GLN A 363 -0.51 -6.82 -15.54
CA GLN A 363 -1.68 -7.40 -14.88
C GLN A 363 -2.95 -6.66 -15.22
N VAL A 364 -4.01 -7.42 -15.48
CA VAL A 364 -5.38 -6.94 -15.60
C VAL A 364 -6.18 -7.45 -14.41
N ASP A 365 -6.74 -6.52 -13.61
CA ASP A 365 -7.70 -6.84 -12.55
C ASP A 365 -9.11 -6.55 -13.07
N PHE A 366 -10.01 -7.50 -12.93
CA PHE A 366 -11.42 -7.32 -13.22
C PHE A 366 -12.27 -7.60 -11.97
N ALA A 367 -12.95 -6.56 -11.48
CA ALA A 367 -13.83 -6.64 -10.32
C ALA A 367 -15.22 -6.15 -10.69
N PRO A 368 -16.08 -6.99 -11.29
CA PRO A 368 -17.42 -6.61 -11.73
C PRO A 368 -18.32 -6.18 -10.57
N ASN A 369 -18.02 -6.67 -9.38
CA ASN A 369 -18.74 -6.31 -8.15
C ASN A 369 -17.83 -6.40 -6.91
N LYS A 370 -18.39 -6.15 -5.72
CA LYS A 370 -17.64 -6.16 -4.45
C LYS A 370 -17.26 -7.57 -3.96
N LYS A 371 -17.83 -8.63 -4.55
CA LYS A 371 -17.61 -10.02 -4.13
C LYS A 371 -16.54 -10.71 -4.96
N LEU A 372 -16.59 -10.56 -6.29
CA LEU A 372 -15.70 -11.23 -7.24
C LEU A 372 -14.59 -10.30 -7.69
N ASN A 373 -13.39 -10.82 -7.74
CA ASN A 373 -12.22 -10.18 -8.33
C ASN A 373 -11.40 -11.26 -9.04
N VAL A 374 -11.22 -11.11 -10.34
CA VAL A 374 -10.45 -12.01 -11.19
C VAL A 374 -9.31 -11.23 -11.82
N GLY A 375 -8.19 -11.86 -12.05
CA GLY A 375 -7.03 -11.25 -12.66
C GLY A 375 -6.29 -12.21 -13.56
N PHE A 376 -5.65 -11.62 -14.55
CA PHE A 376 -4.64 -12.27 -15.34
C PHE A 376 -3.35 -11.49 -15.23
N ALA A 377 -2.26 -12.19 -14.91
CA ALA A 377 -0.92 -11.62 -14.81
C ALA A 377 0.02 -12.32 -15.78
N TYR A 378 0.92 -11.53 -16.37
CA TYR A 378 2.01 -11.96 -17.23
C TYR A 378 3.31 -11.34 -16.71
N ALA A 379 4.39 -12.12 -16.74
CA ALA A 379 5.74 -11.61 -16.54
C ALA A 379 6.69 -12.27 -17.53
N ASN A 380 7.63 -11.46 -18.03
CA ASN A 380 8.77 -11.94 -18.80
C ASN A 380 10.03 -11.56 -18.02
N ALA A 381 10.81 -12.55 -17.64
CA ALA A 381 12.05 -12.37 -16.87
C ALA A 381 13.24 -12.82 -17.72
N TYR A 382 14.29 -12.00 -17.70
CA TYR A 382 15.62 -12.35 -18.19
C TYR A 382 16.53 -12.62 -16.99
N SER A 383 17.28 -13.71 -17.04
CA SER A 383 18.32 -14.08 -16.07
C SER A 383 19.63 -14.31 -16.78
N ASP A 384 20.68 -13.63 -16.33
CA ASP A 384 22.07 -13.82 -16.75
C ASP A 384 22.84 -14.81 -15.85
N ASP A 385 22.13 -15.45 -14.92
CA ASP A 385 22.70 -16.47 -14.03
C ASP A 385 22.96 -17.78 -14.82
N ASP A 386 24.23 -18.10 -14.97
CA ASP A 386 24.69 -19.32 -15.65
C ASP A 386 24.27 -20.61 -14.93
N SER A 387 23.75 -20.52 -13.70
CA SER A 387 23.25 -21.68 -12.96
C SER A 387 21.89 -22.20 -13.45
N GLY A 388 21.19 -21.46 -14.31
CA GLY A 388 19.87 -21.82 -14.82
C GLY A 388 18.72 -21.61 -13.84
N LYS A 389 18.95 -20.83 -12.78
CA LYS A 389 17.89 -20.44 -11.82
C LYS A 389 16.87 -19.53 -12.45
N ILE A 390 15.60 -19.78 -12.13
CA ILE A 390 14.49 -18.92 -12.50
C ILE A 390 13.82 -18.29 -11.28
N ALA A 391 13.19 -17.14 -11.50
CA ALA A 391 12.59 -16.35 -10.41
C ALA A 391 11.17 -16.81 -10.06
N ILE A 392 11.01 -17.89 -9.30
CA ILE A 392 9.71 -18.34 -8.75
C ILE A 392 9.63 -18.21 -7.21
N GLY A 393 10.52 -17.41 -6.64
CA GLY A 393 10.53 -17.04 -5.22
C GLY A 393 11.07 -18.12 -4.30
N SER A 394 11.87 -19.05 -4.78
CA SER A 394 12.34 -20.22 -4.03
C SER A 394 11.16 -20.94 -3.39
N THR A 395 10.22 -21.38 -4.21
CA THR A 395 9.08 -22.26 -3.88
C THR A 395 9.07 -23.42 -4.87
N GLY A 396 8.42 -24.54 -4.55
CA GLY A 396 8.45 -25.73 -5.42
C GLY A 396 9.72 -26.58 -5.26
N SER A 397 9.91 -27.54 -6.17
CA SER A 397 11.07 -28.44 -6.20
C SER A 397 12.38 -27.71 -6.49
N ALA A 398 13.49 -28.37 -6.24
CA ALA A 398 14.80 -27.89 -6.67
C ALA A 398 14.84 -27.74 -8.20
N ASN A 399 14.31 -28.73 -8.92
CA ASN A 399 14.19 -28.71 -10.38
C ASN A 399 13.37 -27.50 -10.86
N ALA A 400 12.21 -27.19 -10.24
CA ALA A 400 11.41 -26.04 -10.62
C ALA A 400 12.10 -24.70 -10.36
N ASN A 401 13.03 -24.63 -9.42
CA ASN A 401 13.82 -23.42 -9.16
C ASN A 401 15.04 -23.30 -10.07
N GLN A 402 15.52 -24.41 -10.63
CA GLN A 402 16.69 -24.49 -11.51
C GLN A 402 16.43 -25.50 -12.64
N PRO A 403 15.48 -25.22 -13.54
CA PRO A 403 15.07 -26.19 -14.56
C PRO A 403 16.03 -26.28 -15.75
N LEU A 404 16.93 -25.32 -15.88
CA LEU A 404 17.88 -25.18 -16.99
C LEU A 404 19.34 -25.20 -16.51
N ALA A 405 20.27 -25.15 -17.42
CA ALA A 405 21.71 -25.16 -17.13
C ALA A 405 22.42 -23.94 -17.77
N GLY A 406 21.90 -22.73 -17.57
CA GLY A 406 22.47 -21.52 -18.16
C GLY A 406 21.52 -20.32 -18.14
N ARG A 407 21.96 -19.23 -18.76
CA ARG A 407 21.17 -18.00 -18.91
C ARG A 407 19.83 -18.28 -19.56
N SER A 408 18.79 -17.57 -19.13
CA SER A 408 17.44 -17.90 -19.58
C SER A 408 16.53 -16.69 -19.73
N THR A 409 15.48 -16.86 -20.52
CA THR A 409 14.29 -16.05 -20.48
C THR A 409 13.10 -16.90 -20.05
N THR A 410 12.26 -16.37 -19.17
CA THR A 410 11.10 -17.10 -18.67
C THR A 410 9.83 -16.30 -18.85
N ASN A 411 8.82 -16.89 -19.48
CA ASN A 411 7.49 -16.33 -19.63
C ASN A 411 6.56 -16.94 -18.59
N HIS A 412 6.03 -16.13 -17.70
CA HIS A 412 5.10 -16.54 -16.65
C HIS A 412 3.69 -16.05 -16.95
N TYR A 413 2.73 -16.91 -16.75
CA TYR A 413 1.30 -16.62 -16.89
C TYR A 413 0.59 -17.05 -15.60
N SER A 414 -0.34 -16.24 -15.11
CA SER A 414 -1.14 -16.65 -13.95
C SER A 414 -2.57 -16.14 -14.04
N LEU A 415 -3.52 -17.05 -13.87
CA LEU A 415 -4.92 -16.75 -13.66
C LEU A 415 -5.18 -16.71 -12.15
N LEU A 416 -5.83 -15.65 -11.67
CA LEU A 416 -5.98 -15.37 -10.26
C LEU A 416 -7.43 -15.00 -9.95
N ALA A 417 -7.95 -15.45 -8.82
CA ALA A 417 -9.28 -15.07 -8.41
C ALA A 417 -9.41 -14.98 -6.90
N ASN A 418 -10.31 -14.10 -6.43
CA ASN A 418 -10.88 -14.22 -5.10
C ASN A 418 -12.38 -13.93 -5.12
N TYR A 419 -13.11 -14.67 -4.30
CA TYR A 419 -14.55 -14.56 -4.17
C TYR A 419 -14.96 -14.46 -2.70
N LYS A 420 -15.69 -13.40 -2.35
CA LYS A 420 -16.28 -13.21 -1.04
C LYS A 420 -17.67 -13.85 -1.04
N LEU A 421 -17.75 -15.08 -0.59
CA LEU A 421 -19.03 -15.79 -0.49
C LEU A 421 -20.01 -14.99 0.39
N ASN A 422 -19.51 -14.53 1.54
CA ASN A 422 -20.21 -13.66 2.47
C ASN A 422 -19.20 -12.71 3.19
N LYS A 423 -19.64 -12.01 4.25
CA LYS A 423 -18.76 -11.08 5.01
C LYS A 423 -17.62 -11.80 5.73
N LYS A 424 -17.79 -13.07 6.07
CA LYS A 424 -16.85 -13.87 6.86
C LYS A 424 -16.04 -14.84 6.00
N THR A 425 -16.60 -15.38 4.92
CA THR A 425 -15.99 -16.44 4.10
C THR A 425 -15.43 -15.86 2.82
N VAL A 426 -14.13 -16.08 2.59
CA VAL A 426 -13.39 -15.67 1.40
C VAL A 426 -12.70 -16.88 0.80
N LEU A 427 -13.00 -17.13 -0.45
CA LEU A 427 -12.29 -18.10 -1.29
C LEU A 427 -11.27 -17.35 -2.15
N GLY A 428 -10.15 -17.96 -2.43
CA GLY A 428 -9.12 -17.43 -3.32
C GLY A 428 -8.38 -18.56 -4.01
N GLY A 429 -7.59 -18.22 -5.01
CA GLY A 429 -6.74 -19.19 -5.67
C GLY A 429 -6.03 -18.62 -6.89
N TRP A 430 -5.11 -19.41 -7.39
CA TRP A 430 -4.37 -19.14 -8.61
C TRP A 430 -4.00 -20.42 -9.33
N TYR A 431 -3.79 -20.27 -10.63
CA TYR A 431 -3.15 -21.26 -11.49
C TYR A 431 -2.07 -20.53 -12.30
N GLY A 432 -0.89 -21.08 -12.39
CA GLY A 432 0.22 -20.48 -13.10
C GLY A 432 1.01 -21.48 -13.93
N ILE A 433 1.56 -20.97 -15.03
CA ILE A 433 2.49 -21.65 -15.92
C ILE A 433 3.70 -20.75 -16.09
N ALA A 434 4.88 -21.34 -16.15
CA ALA A 434 6.12 -20.66 -16.52
C ALA A 434 6.82 -21.49 -17.61
N ASP A 435 7.12 -20.84 -18.74
CA ASP A 435 7.88 -21.42 -19.85
C ASP A 435 9.28 -20.78 -19.83
N ALA A 436 10.28 -21.57 -19.50
CA ALA A 436 11.67 -21.17 -19.40
C ALA A 436 12.44 -21.64 -20.62
N ASN A 437 13.19 -20.74 -21.26
CA ASN A 437 13.98 -21.01 -22.44
C ASN A 437 15.44 -20.66 -22.16
N GLN A 438 16.35 -21.58 -22.37
CA GLN A 438 17.78 -21.36 -22.27
C GLN A 438 18.29 -20.56 -23.47
N LEU A 439 19.13 -19.57 -23.23
CA LEU A 439 19.57 -18.66 -24.30
C LEU A 439 20.71 -19.21 -25.17
N ASP A 440 21.52 -20.07 -24.58
CA ASP A 440 22.73 -20.60 -25.22
C ASP A 440 22.53 -22.04 -25.75
N SER A 441 21.30 -22.54 -25.75
CA SER A 441 20.87 -23.84 -26.28
C SER A 441 19.39 -23.79 -26.69
N ASP A 442 18.91 -24.85 -27.32
CA ASP A 442 17.49 -25.02 -27.64
C ASP A 442 16.68 -25.67 -26.49
N ASN A 443 17.27 -25.79 -25.29
CA ASN A 443 16.60 -26.40 -24.14
C ASN A 443 15.50 -25.49 -23.61
N ASP A 444 14.35 -26.08 -23.32
CA ASP A 444 13.26 -25.44 -22.62
C ASP A 444 12.73 -26.26 -21.44
N ALA A 445 11.93 -25.62 -20.59
CA ALA A 445 11.24 -26.28 -19.50
C ALA A 445 9.90 -25.59 -19.19
N THR A 446 8.88 -26.39 -18.92
CA THR A 446 7.55 -25.92 -18.50
C THR A 446 7.29 -26.24 -17.04
N ILE A 447 6.96 -25.22 -16.26
CA ILE A 447 6.65 -25.32 -14.83
C ILE A 447 5.19 -24.96 -14.59
N LYS A 448 4.47 -25.80 -13.84
CA LYS A 448 3.06 -25.57 -13.51
C LYS A 448 2.84 -25.56 -12.00
N TYR A 449 1.91 -24.70 -11.54
CA TYR A 449 1.58 -24.59 -10.12
C TYR A 449 0.16 -24.06 -9.92
N TRP A 450 -0.47 -24.41 -8.79
CA TRP A 450 -1.79 -23.88 -8.43
C TRP A 450 -2.06 -23.97 -6.94
N ALA A 451 -2.91 -23.10 -6.42
CA ALA A 451 -3.45 -23.23 -5.07
C ALA A 451 -4.87 -22.67 -4.95
N ALA A 452 -5.62 -23.27 -4.04
CA ALA A 452 -6.91 -22.81 -3.55
C ALA A 452 -6.80 -22.40 -2.09
N THR A 453 -7.49 -21.32 -1.71
CA THR A 453 -7.45 -20.79 -0.35
C THR A 453 -8.86 -20.56 0.20
N LEU A 454 -9.07 -20.87 1.48
CA LEU A 454 -10.30 -20.63 2.23
C LEU A 454 -10.00 -19.87 3.52
N GLY A 455 -10.54 -18.67 3.65
CA GLY A 455 -10.43 -17.86 4.86
C GLY A 455 -11.80 -17.67 5.54
N LEU A 456 -11.91 -18.11 6.80
CA LEU A 456 -13.09 -17.97 7.65
C LEU A 456 -12.81 -16.91 8.72
N LYS A 457 -13.28 -15.69 8.50
CA LYS A 457 -13.12 -14.55 9.43
C LYS A 457 -14.12 -14.63 10.56
N ASP A 458 -13.76 -14.09 11.70
CA ASP A 458 -14.56 -14.11 12.94
C ASP A 458 -14.97 -15.55 13.34
N PHE A 459 -14.10 -16.52 13.09
CA PHE A 459 -14.30 -17.92 13.47
C PHE A 459 -13.98 -18.09 14.97
N GLY A 460 -14.90 -18.64 15.73
CA GLY A 460 -14.82 -18.77 17.18
C GLY A 460 -15.00 -17.43 17.91
N ALA A 461 -14.22 -16.41 17.59
CA ALA A 461 -14.32 -15.08 18.20
C ALA A 461 -14.12 -13.97 17.16
N LYS A 462 -14.63 -12.76 17.45
CA LYS A 462 -14.52 -11.59 16.60
C LYS A 462 -13.05 -11.19 16.36
N GLY A 463 -12.64 -11.11 15.11
CA GLY A 463 -11.28 -10.76 14.69
C GLY A 463 -10.38 -11.96 14.47
N ASN A 464 -10.76 -13.16 14.89
CA ASN A 464 -10.04 -14.40 14.62
C ASN A 464 -10.24 -14.82 13.15
N THR A 465 -9.31 -15.63 12.63
CA THR A 465 -9.41 -16.16 11.27
C THR A 465 -8.90 -17.58 11.25
N LEU A 466 -9.75 -18.52 10.82
CA LEU A 466 -9.35 -19.87 10.44
C LEU A 466 -9.04 -19.88 8.94
N GLY A 467 -7.92 -20.45 8.56
CA GLY A 467 -7.44 -20.47 7.18
C GLY A 467 -7.01 -21.84 6.73
N PHE A 468 -7.30 -22.16 5.47
CA PHE A 468 -6.82 -23.35 4.79
C PHE A 468 -6.26 -22.98 3.42
N ILE A 469 -5.17 -23.61 3.03
CA ILE A 469 -4.54 -23.49 1.73
C ILE A 469 -4.19 -24.89 1.25
N PHE A 470 -4.60 -25.21 0.02
CA PHE A 470 -4.28 -26.47 -0.62
C PHE A 470 -3.84 -26.20 -2.06
N GLY A 471 -2.80 -26.89 -2.52
CA GLY A 471 -2.30 -26.69 -3.87
C GLY A 471 -1.12 -27.57 -4.21
N GLN A 472 -0.64 -27.39 -5.44
CA GLN A 472 0.57 -27.98 -5.97
C GLN A 472 1.64 -26.88 -6.07
N PRO A 473 2.75 -26.98 -5.32
CA PRO A 473 3.91 -26.12 -5.51
C PRO A 473 4.44 -26.20 -6.96
N PRO A 474 5.28 -25.25 -7.39
CA PRO A 474 5.89 -25.29 -8.72
C PRO A 474 6.55 -26.64 -9.01
N LYS A 475 6.16 -27.25 -10.13
CA LYS A 475 6.56 -28.54 -10.66
C LYS A 475 7.06 -28.37 -12.09
N VAL A 476 8.20 -28.94 -12.44
CA VAL A 476 8.63 -29.12 -13.83
C VAL A 476 7.81 -30.26 -14.44
N THR A 477 6.99 -29.95 -15.45
CA THR A 477 6.15 -30.93 -16.12
C THR A 477 6.71 -31.40 -17.45
N GLU A 478 7.62 -30.63 -18.04
CA GLU A 478 8.28 -30.91 -19.30
C GLU A 478 9.68 -30.25 -19.25
N SER A 479 10.73 -30.94 -19.66
CA SER A 479 12.09 -30.35 -19.75
C SER A 479 12.96 -31.11 -20.75
N ASP A 480 13.74 -30.35 -21.53
CA ASP A 480 14.78 -30.90 -22.41
C ASP A 480 16.08 -31.18 -21.67
N VAL A 481 16.23 -30.70 -20.44
CA VAL A 481 17.40 -30.97 -19.61
C VAL A 481 17.17 -32.28 -18.85
N LEU A 482 18.02 -33.26 -19.14
CA LEU A 482 17.89 -34.60 -18.54
C LEU A 482 17.96 -34.54 -17.00
N GLY A 483 16.95 -35.14 -16.37
CA GLY A 483 16.85 -35.27 -14.90
C GLY A 483 16.30 -34.05 -14.19
N THR A 484 15.79 -33.05 -14.92
CA THR A 484 15.14 -31.88 -14.29
C THR A 484 13.60 -31.93 -14.37
N GLU A 485 13.02 -32.90 -15.08
CA GLU A 485 11.58 -33.16 -15.01
C GLU A 485 11.22 -33.80 -13.66
N ASP A 486 10.15 -33.31 -13.03
CA ASP A 486 9.66 -33.87 -11.76
C ASP A 486 8.69 -35.02 -12.05
N GLU A 487 8.99 -36.25 -11.60
CA GLU A 487 8.24 -37.44 -11.96
C GLU A 487 6.82 -37.46 -11.36
N ASP A 488 6.73 -37.22 -10.03
CA ASP A 488 5.48 -37.30 -9.26
C ASP A 488 4.90 -35.92 -8.92
N THR A 489 3.97 -35.87 -7.99
CA THR A 489 3.32 -34.59 -7.61
C THR A 489 3.32 -34.37 -6.11
N SER A 490 3.91 -33.26 -5.67
CA SER A 490 3.79 -32.76 -4.31
C SER A 490 2.47 -32.05 -4.11
N TYR A 491 1.89 -32.22 -2.93
CA TYR A 491 0.75 -31.41 -2.49
C TYR A 491 1.09 -30.65 -1.21
N HIS A 492 0.72 -29.38 -1.23
CA HIS A 492 0.84 -28.44 -0.12
C HIS A 492 -0.50 -28.31 0.58
N LEU A 493 -0.56 -28.67 1.86
CA LEU A 493 -1.71 -28.43 2.74
C LEU A 493 -1.29 -27.56 3.90
N GLU A 494 -1.92 -26.41 4.05
CA GLU A 494 -1.69 -25.52 5.19
C GLU A 494 -2.99 -25.26 5.93
N ALA A 495 -2.94 -25.35 7.25
CA ALA A 495 -4.02 -24.95 8.15
C ALA A 495 -3.47 -23.97 9.20
N LEU A 496 -4.17 -22.87 9.44
CA LEU A 496 -3.77 -21.88 10.44
C LEU A 496 -4.98 -21.31 11.19
N TYR A 497 -4.77 -20.98 12.46
CA TYR A 497 -5.77 -20.29 13.25
C TYR A 497 -5.19 -19.02 13.86
N LYS A 498 -5.51 -17.86 13.28
CA LYS A 498 -5.08 -16.56 13.77
C LYS A 498 -6.01 -16.08 14.86
N MET A 499 -5.52 -16.07 16.09
CA MET A 499 -6.20 -15.53 17.27
C MET A 499 -5.84 -14.07 17.48
N LYS A 500 -6.84 -13.20 17.47
CA LYS A 500 -6.67 -11.78 17.80
C LYS A 500 -6.70 -11.59 19.32
N VAL A 501 -5.53 -11.45 19.93
CA VAL A 501 -5.41 -11.17 21.39
C VAL A 501 -5.78 -9.71 21.68
N SER A 502 -5.32 -8.77 20.83
CA SER A 502 -5.66 -7.36 20.89
C SER A 502 -5.64 -6.73 19.49
N ASP A 503 -5.90 -5.43 19.37
CA ASP A 503 -5.77 -4.74 18.08
C ASP A 503 -4.32 -4.73 17.55
N ARG A 504 -3.36 -4.98 18.43
CA ARG A 504 -1.91 -4.93 18.13
C ARG A 504 -1.21 -6.27 18.24
N ILE A 505 -1.83 -7.29 18.82
CA ILE A 505 -1.22 -8.61 19.06
C ILE A 505 -2.11 -9.70 18.48
N ALA A 506 -1.51 -10.57 17.69
CA ALA A 506 -2.14 -11.79 17.19
C ALA A 506 -1.20 -12.98 17.37
N VAL A 507 -1.75 -14.11 17.84
CA VAL A 507 -1.06 -15.39 17.92
C VAL A 507 -1.64 -16.31 16.84
N THR A 508 -0.78 -17.00 16.11
CA THR A 508 -1.19 -17.81 14.95
C THR A 508 -0.46 -19.16 15.02
N PRO A 509 -1.04 -20.18 15.66
CA PRO A 509 -0.63 -21.55 15.42
C PRO A 509 -0.97 -21.93 13.97
N GLY A 510 -0.09 -22.71 13.35
CA GLY A 510 -0.26 -23.19 11.99
C GLY A 510 0.54 -24.46 11.73
N LEU A 511 0.02 -25.25 10.83
CA LEU A 511 0.60 -26.50 10.36
C LEU A 511 0.69 -26.44 8.84
N LEU A 512 1.85 -26.80 8.31
CA LEU A 512 2.13 -26.97 6.90
C LEU A 512 2.52 -28.43 6.68
N VAL A 513 1.87 -29.10 5.75
CA VAL A 513 2.16 -30.48 5.36
C VAL A 513 2.51 -30.48 3.87
N ILE A 514 3.65 -31.02 3.53
CA ILE A 514 4.09 -31.26 2.16
C ILE A 514 4.11 -32.77 1.94
N PHE A 515 3.19 -33.24 1.11
CA PHE A 515 3.17 -34.62 0.65
C PHE A 515 4.10 -34.77 -0.54
N ASN A 516 4.87 -35.85 -0.58
CA ASN A 516 5.82 -36.17 -1.64
C ASN A 516 6.74 -34.97 -1.97
N PRO A 517 7.55 -34.47 -1.00
CA PRO A 517 8.45 -33.33 -1.23
C PRO A 517 9.27 -33.53 -2.50
N GLU A 518 9.67 -32.44 -3.15
CA GLU A 518 10.44 -32.43 -4.40
C GLU A 518 9.75 -33.18 -5.56
N HIS A 519 8.41 -33.33 -5.49
CA HIS A 519 7.61 -34.09 -6.46
C HIS A 519 8.10 -35.52 -6.67
N ASN A 520 8.52 -36.16 -5.59
CA ASN A 520 8.98 -37.53 -5.58
C ASN A 520 8.20 -38.34 -4.52
N ASN A 521 7.56 -39.43 -4.94
CA ASN A 521 6.76 -40.31 -4.07
C ASN A 521 7.63 -41.15 -3.10
N ASP A 522 8.92 -41.25 -3.36
CA ASP A 522 9.86 -41.93 -2.45
C ASP A 522 10.23 -41.04 -1.25
N ASN A 523 9.99 -39.74 -1.33
CA ASN A 523 10.27 -38.82 -0.24
C ASN A 523 9.15 -38.80 0.79
N ASP A 524 9.50 -38.95 2.05
CA ASP A 524 8.56 -38.94 3.16
C ASP A 524 7.88 -37.56 3.33
N THR A 525 6.62 -37.61 3.78
CA THR A 525 5.83 -36.41 4.07
C THR A 525 6.51 -35.54 5.11
N THR A 526 6.77 -34.29 4.76
CA THR A 526 7.37 -33.29 5.65
C THR A 526 6.30 -32.39 6.26
N VAL A 527 6.40 -32.16 7.57
CA VAL A 527 5.43 -31.35 8.33
C VAL A 527 6.19 -30.21 9.02
N VAL A 528 5.72 -28.98 8.86
CA VAL A 528 6.24 -27.82 9.58
C VAL A 528 5.17 -27.31 10.54
N GLY A 529 5.47 -27.36 11.84
CA GLY A 529 4.65 -26.76 12.90
C GLY A 529 5.19 -25.39 13.29
N THR A 530 4.33 -24.40 13.45
CA THR A 530 4.75 -23.07 13.94
C THR A 530 3.69 -22.39 14.79
N ILE A 531 4.14 -21.67 15.81
CA ILE A 531 3.33 -20.73 16.59
C ILE A 531 3.94 -19.35 16.41
N ARG A 532 3.31 -18.53 15.56
CA ARG A 532 3.74 -17.18 15.24
C ARG A 532 2.97 -16.16 16.05
N THR A 533 3.67 -15.32 16.82
CA THR A 533 3.12 -14.13 17.48
C THR A 533 3.53 -12.89 16.71
N THR A 534 2.55 -12.05 16.35
CA THR A 534 2.77 -10.81 15.61
C THR A 534 2.35 -9.62 16.45
N PHE A 535 3.27 -8.70 16.68
CA PHE A 535 3.07 -7.41 17.35
C PHE A 535 3.05 -6.29 16.30
N LYS A 536 2.14 -5.32 16.46
CA LYS A 536 2.05 -4.12 15.60
C LYS A 536 2.01 -2.86 16.47
N PHE A 537 2.83 -1.89 16.17
CA PHE A 537 2.95 -0.66 16.96
C PHE A 537 3.27 0.54 16.07
#